data_8849598a0d76fae208cf47d79931ef5d
#
_entry.id   8849598a0d76fae208cf47d79931ef5d
#
_cell.length_a   1.000
_cell.length_b   1.000
_cell.length_c   1.000
_cell.angle_alpha   90.00
_cell.angle_beta   90.00
_cell.angle_gamma   90.00
#
_symmetry.space_group_name_H-M   'P 1'
#
loop_
_entity.id
_entity.type
_entity.pdbx_description
1 polymer ?
#
loop_
_entity_poly.entity_id
_entity_poly.type
_entity_poly.pdbx_seq_one_letter_code
_entity_poly.pdbx_strand_id
1 'polypeptide(L)'
;MKAILLAAGRGTRISRMIEDVPKSTLPIAGVPLIRRTAQMLLDYGFELVVCVGYQANKIYKALEGLPVQYYTNPFYDVTNSIASLWFARNELQGDAVVLNADVYFSKDILNLVLNDKREVSMAIDKTRTEIGDYFFSTTDNGCIEKYGKELPLTSRSCEYVGLAKIESSFMPIFTERLEELVESHKHSLWWENVLYSFADTKEQNIYTVDVKGEFWAEIDYFDDYERILKHIEKEEKVRILKRIKREEEVRV
;
A
#
# COMPACT_ATOMS: atom_id res chain seq x y z
N MET A 1 -1.39 17.08 1.21
CA MET A 1 -1.41 15.75 0.55
C MET A 1 -2.18 14.77 1.41
N LYS A 2 -3.02 13.93 0.80
CA LYS A 2 -3.80 12.92 1.53
C LYS A 2 -3.18 11.53 1.39
N ALA A 3 -3.35 10.70 2.43
CA ALA A 3 -3.02 9.28 2.37
C ALA A 3 -4.31 8.47 2.59
N ILE A 4 -4.67 7.64 1.60
CA ILE A 4 -5.88 6.82 1.61
C ILE A 4 -5.49 5.37 1.83
N LEU A 5 -5.80 4.86 3.03
CA LEU A 5 -5.51 3.48 3.43
C LEU A 5 -6.73 2.60 3.20
N LEU A 6 -6.57 1.54 2.43
CA LEU A 6 -7.62 0.57 2.14
C LEU A 6 -7.55 -0.59 3.14
N ALA A 7 -8.44 -0.57 4.13
CA ALA A 7 -8.47 -1.48 5.26
C ALA A 7 -9.83 -2.21 5.42
N ALA A 8 -10.64 -2.29 4.35
CA ALA A 8 -11.99 -2.84 4.43
C ALA A 8 -12.07 -4.37 4.25
N GLY A 9 -11.00 -5.00 3.76
CA GLY A 9 -10.98 -6.41 3.37
C GLY A 9 -10.93 -7.40 4.55
N ARG A 10 -11.43 -8.64 4.33
CA ARG A 10 -11.42 -9.73 5.34
C ARG A 10 -10.06 -10.41 5.49
N GLY A 11 -9.21 -10.39 4.46
CA GLY A 11 -7.91 -11.07 4.49
C GLY A 11 -8.02 -12.59 4.69
N THR A 12 -8.79 -13.27 3.87
CA THR A 12 -9.23 -14.67 4.07
C THR A 12 -8.11 -15.73 4.08
N ARG A 13 -6.93 -15.45 3.51
CA ARG A 13 -5.82 -16.41 3.42
C ARG A 13 -5.18 -16.67 4.79
N ILE A 14 -4.88 -15.63 5.54
CA ILE A 14 -4.29 -15.74 6.89
C ILE A 14 -5.35 -15.88 8.00
N SER A 15 -6.61 -15.51 7.74
CA SER A 15 -7.69 -15.45 8.75
C SER A 15 -7.93 -16.75 9.52
N ARG A 16 -7.61 -17.92 8.93
CA ARG A 16 -7.70 -19.21 9.61
C ARG A 16 -6.73 -19.37 10.79
N MET A 17 -5.71 -18.52 10.86
CA MET A 17 -4.65 -18.57 11.88
C MET A 17 -4.72 -17.42 12.88
N ILE A 18 -5.49 -16.37 12.59
CA ILE A 18 -5.51 -15.11 13.34
C ILE A 18 -6.89 -14.74 13.91
N GLU A 19 -7.74 -15.72 14.25
CA GLU A 19 -9.00 -15.52 14.98
C GLU A 19 -9.81 -14.29 14.55
N ASP A 20 -10.20 -14.20 13.28
CA ASP A 20 -11.07 -13.11 12.77
C ASP A 20 -10.57 -11.67 13.06
N VAL A 21 -9.27 -11.43 12.97
CA VAL A 21 -8.66 -10.11 13.12
C VAL A 21 -8.32 -9.54 11.73
N PRO A 22 -8.60 -8.26 11.43
CA PRO A 22 -8.12 -7.65 10.19
C PRO A 22 -6.59 -7.71 10.11
N LYS A 23 -6.01 -8.15 8.99
CA LYS A 23 -4.56 -8.26 8.77
C LYS A 23 -3.79 -7.02 9.18
N SER A 24 -4.32 -5.86 8.82
CA SER A 24 -3.72 -4.55 9.12
C SER A 24 -3.66 -4.23 10.61
N THR A 25 -4.40 -4.94 11.47
CA THR A 25 -4.34 -4.76 12.93
C THR A 25 -3.39 -5.73 13.62
N LEU A 26 -2.72 -6.62 12.90
CA LEU A 26 -1.72 -7.51 13.48
C LEU A 26 -0.58 -6.71 14.13
N PRO A 27 -0.15 -7.08 15.34
CA PRO A 27 0.85 -6.34 16.09
C PRO A 27 2.25 -6.59 15.53
N ILE A 28 2.89 -5.57 15.02
CA ILE A 28 4.29 -5.59 14.61
C ILE A 28 5.13 -4.96 15.72
N ALA A 29 5.93 -5.77 16.43
CA ALA A 29 6.65 -5.38 17.64
C ALA A 29 5.72 -4.65 18.65
N GLY A 30 4.55 -5.23 18.93
CA GLY A 30 3.56 -4.73 19.91
C GLY A 30 2.67 -3.58 19.43
N VAL A 31 2.86 -3.06 18.21
CA VAL A 31 2.03 -1.96 17.64
C VAL A 31 1.29 -2.47 16.40
N PRO A 32 -0.04 -2.27 16.27
CA PRO A 32 -0.78 -2.64 15.06
C PRO A 32 -0.14 -2.09 13.79
N LEU A 33 -0.03 -2.90 12.73
CA LEU A 33 0.57 -2.48 11.46
C LEU A 33 -0.04 -1.17 10.94
N ILE A 34 -1.36 -1.10 10.87
CA ILE A 34 -2.06 0.10 10.39
C ILE A 34 -1.73 1.35 11.23
N ARG A 35 -1.54 1.20 12.55
CA ARG A 35 -1.14 2.30 13.42
C ARG A 35 0.28 2.78 13.13
N ARG A 36 1.21 1.85 12.86
CA ARG A 36 2.58 2.19 12.44
C ARG A 36 2.59 2.98 11.15
N THR A 37 1.85 2.51 10.15
CA THR A 37 1.69 3.18 8.86
C THR A 37 1.03 4.54 9.01
N ALA A 38 -0.07 4.63 9.76
CA ALA A 38 -0.79 5.87 10.03
C ALA A 38 0.11 6.90 10.73
N GLN A 39 0.84 6.51 11.78
CA GLN A 39 1.76 7.41 12.49
C GLN A 39 2.88 7.90 11.58
N MET A 40 3.47 7.02 10.78
CA MET A 40 4.49 7.40 9.80
C MET A 40 3.95 8.46 8.82
N LEU A 41 2.76 8.27 8.27
CA LEU A 41 2.14 9.20 7.33
C LEU A 41 1.82 10.55 8.00
N LEU A 42 1.32 10.54 9.24
CA LEU A 42 1.09 11.77 10.02
C LEU A 42 2.39 12.52 10.29
N ASP A 43 3.48 11.82 10.62
CA ASP A 43 4.80 12.43 10.80
C ASP A 43 5.32 13.11 9.52
N TYR A 44 4.86 12.67 8.34
CA TYR A 44 5.14 13.31 7.05
C TYR A 44 4.14 14.44 6.70
N GLY A 45 3.17 14.72 7.56
CA GLY A 45 2.18 15.79 7.37
C GLY A 45 1.01 15.43 6.46
N PHE A 46 0.73 14.13 6.25
CA PHE A 46 -0.45 13.70 5.51
C PHE A 46 -1.74 13.87 6.32
N GLU A 47 -2.82 14.19 5.63
CA GLU A 47 -4.18 14.00 6.11
C GLU A 47 -4.58 12.54 5.86
N LEU A 48 -5.04 11.84 6.92
CA LEU A 48 -5.33 10.42 6.83
C LEU A 48 -6.81 10.16 6.54
N VAL A 49 -7.03 9.35 5.51
CA VAL A 49 -8.33 8.76 5.14
C VAL A 49 -8.20 7.25 5.23
N VAL A 50 -9.10 6.59 5.96
CA VAL A 50 -9.08 5.12 6.09
C VAL A 50 -10.42 4.55 5.66
N CYS A 51 -10.38 3.71 4.62
CA CYS A 51 -11.54 2.95 4.16
C CYS A 51 -11.67 1.68 4.99
N VAL A 52 -12.79 1.54 5.70
CA VAL A 52 -13.06 0.41 6.61
C VAL A 52 -14.25 -0.43 6.15
N GLY A 53 -14.34 -1.66 6.62
CA GLY A 53 -15.44 -2.58 6.32
C GLY A 53 -15.46 -3.71 7.33
N TYR A 54 -14.79 -4.82 7.02
CA TYR A 54 -14.70 -5.96 7.91
C TYR A 54 -14.09 -5.57 9.26
N GLN A 55 -14.81 -5.89 10.34
CA GLN A 55 -14.35 -5.63 11.72
C GLN A 55 -13.85 -4.17 11.92
N ALA A 56 -14.55 -3.18 11.34
CA ALA A 56 -14.18 -1.75 11.40
C ALA A 56 -13.89 -1.24 12.83
N ASN A 57 -14.58 -1.78 13.84
CA ASN A 57 -14.36 -1.46 15.24
C ASN A 57 -12.93 -1.77 15.73
N LYS A 58 -12.29 -2.80 15.19
CA LYS A 58 -10.89 -3.14 15.51
C LYS A 58 -9.92 -2.14 14.88
N ILE A 59 -10.24 -1.64 13.66
CA ILE A 59 -9.47 -0.57 13.01
C ILE A 59 -9.61 0.73 13.81
N TYR A 60 -10.83 1.12 14.21
CA TYR A 60 -11.05 2.33 15.03
C TYR A 60 -10.25 2.26 16.35
N LYS A 61 -10.27 1.10 17.03
CA LYS A 61 -9.48 0.89 18.25
C LYS A 61 -7.98 0.97 17.99
N ALA A 62 -7.48 0.40 16.88
CA ALA A 62 -6.07 0.45 16.52
C ALA A 62 -5.57 1.88 16.24
N LEU A 63 -6.44 2.74 15.72
CA LEU A 63 -6.13 4.13 15.35
C LEU A 63 -6.64 5.16 16.36
N GLU A 64 -7.14 4.72 17.53
CA GLU A 64 -7.65 5.60 18.57
C GLU A 64 -6.66 6.70 18.95
N GLY A 65 -7.14 7.95 19.03
CA GLY A 65 -6.34 9.13 19.33
C GLY A 65 -5.56 9.74 18.15
N LEU A 66 -5.62 9.14 16.95
CA LEU A 66 -5.05 9.75 15.75
C LEU A 66 -6.12 10.55 14.98
N PRO A 67 -5.73 11.64 14.30
CA PRO A 67 -6.64 12.43 13.44
C PRO A 67 -6.89 11.69 12.12
N VAL A 68 -7.95 10.89 12.08
CA VAL A 68 -8.29 10.02 10.93
C VAL A 68 -9.72 10.28 10.49
N GLN A 69 -9.92 10.43 9.19
CA GLN A 69 -11.23 10.44 8.56
C GLN A 69 -11.57 9.04 8.06
N TYR A 70 -12.76 8.54 8.40
CA TYR A 70 -13.17 7.18 8.05
C TYR A 70 -14.27 7.15 7.01
N TYR A 71 -14.15 6.22 6.05
CA TYR A 71 -15.19 5.88 5.08
C TYR A 71 -15.49 4.40 5.19
N THR A 72 -16.77 4.07 5.39
CA THR A 72 -17.20 2.68 5.54
C THR A 72 -17.73 2.15 4.22
N ASN A 73 -17.17 1.00 3.78
CA ASN A 73 -17.77 0.19 2.74
C ASN A 73 -18.67 -0.87 3.40
N PRO A 74 -20.01 -0.70 3.40
CA PRO A 74 -20.91 -1.66 4.00
C PRO A 74 -21.07 -2.96 3.18
N PHE A 75 -20.57 -2.97 1.95
CA PHE A 75 -20.64 -4.09 1.00
C PHE A 75 -19.29 -4.78 0.81
N TYR A 76 -18.40 -4.69 1.80
CA TYR A 76 -17.03 -5.23 1.74
C TYR A 76 -16.97 -6.74 1.47
N ASP A 77 -18.01 -7.49 1.77
CA ASP A 77 -18.10 -8.94 1.60
C ASP A 77 -18.50 -9.38 0.18
N VAL A 78 -19.09 -8.48 -0.61
CA VAL A 78 -19.53 -8.71 -2.00
C VAL A 78 -18.87 -7.76 -3.00
N THR A 79 -18.00 -6.87 -2.54
CA THR A 79 -17.22 -5.94 -3.37
C THR A 79 -15.72 -6.08 -3.06
N ASN A 80 -14.88 -5.31 -3.75
CA ASN A 80 -13.44 -5.28 -3.48
C ASN A 80 -12.95 -3.86 -3.22
N SER A 81 -11.63 -3.66 -3.16
CA SER A 81 -11.00 -2.40 -2.75
C SER A 81 -11.39 -1.20 -3.61
N ILE A 82 -11.72 -1.39 -4.90
CA ILE A 82 -12.23 -0.31 -5.76
C ILE A 82 -13.50 0.34 -5.20
N ALA A 83 -14.44 -0.48 -4.69
CA ALA A 83 -15.66 0.03 -4.06
C ALA A 83 -15.34 0.77 -2.76
N SER A 84 -14.40 0.28 -1.96
CA SER A 84 -13.96 0.97 -0.74
C SER A 84 -13.37 2.34 -1.05
N LEU A 85 -12.56 2.45 -2.10
CA LEU A 85 -12.03 3.72 -2.57
C LEU A 85 -13.13 4.65 -3.10
N TRP A 86 -14.11 4.11 -3.82
CA TRP A 86 -15.24 4.87 -4.33
C TRP A 86 -16.09 5.50 -3.20
N PHE A 87 -16.29 4.83 -2.06
CA PHE A 87 -16.95 5.42 -0.90
C PHE A 87 -16.18 6.64 -0.36
N ALA A 88 -14.86 6.67 -0.52
CA ALA A 88 -14.00 7.79 -0.12
C ALA A 88 -13.69 8.78 -1.27
N ARG A 89 -14.36 8.69 -2.43
CA ARG A 89 -14.02 9.46 -3.65
C ARG A 89 -14.02 10.98 -3.47
N ASN A 90 -14.81 11.50 -2.55
CA ASN A 90 -14.83 12.93 -2.24
C ASN A 90 -13.49 13.42 -1.65
N GLU A 91 -12.63 12.51 -1.17
CA GLU A 91 -11.29 12.79 -0.68
C GLU A 91 -10.22 12.75 -1.77
N LEU A 92 -10.57 12.29 -2.98
CA LEU A 92 -9.71 12.28 -4.15
C LEU A 92 -9.58 13.68 -4.75
N GLN A 93 -8.96 14.58 -3.97
CA GLN A 93 -8.70 15.98 -4.32
C GLN A 93 -7.27 16.34 -3.95
N GLY A 94 -6.56 16.99 -4.88
CA GLY A 94 -5.16 17.31 -4.71
C GLY A 94 -4.25 16.08 -4.81
N ASP A 95 -3.01 16.19 -4.34
CA ASP A 95 -2.08 15.08 -4.34
C ASP A 95 -2.46 14.04 -3.30
N ALA A 96 -2.34 12.76 -3.66
CA ALA A 96 -2.60 11.67 -2.75
C ALA A 96 -1.62 10.50 -2.92
N VAL A 97 -1.46 9.72 -1.85
CA VAL A 97 -1.00 8.34 -1.93
C VAL A 97 -2.17 7.41 -1.58
N VAL A 98 -2.34 6.36 -2.37
CA VAL A 98 -3.32 5.30 -2.11
C VAL A 98 -2.55 4.02 -1.82
N LEU A 99 -2.90 3.33 -0.74
CA LEU A 99 -2.13 2.17 -0.30
C LEU A 99 -2.99 1.11 0.38
N ASN A 100 -2.54 -0.14 0.24
CA ASN A 100 -3.12 -1.28 0.94
C ASN A 100 -2.66 -1.25 2.41
N ALA A 101 -3.59 -1.37 3.34
CA ALA A 101 -3.31 -1.20 4.78
C ALA A 101 -2.58 -2.39 5.42
N ASP A 102 -2.45 -3.51 4.71
CA ASP A 102 -1.76 -4.73 5.13
C ASP A 102 -0.31 -4.84 4.62
N VAL A 103 0.21 -3.78 4.01
CA VAL A 103 1.60 -3.68 3.56
C VAL A 103 2.46 -3.01 4.63
N TYR A 104 3.52 -3.70 5.05
CA TYR A 104 4.64 -3.10 5.79
C TYR A 104 5.66 -2.53 4.81
N PHE A 105 6.07 -1.30 5.01
CA PHE A 105 7.14 -0.65 4.24
C PHE A 105 7.90 0.38 5.08
N SER A 106 9.14 0.67 4.67
CA SER A 106 10.01 1.62 5.36
C SER A 106 9.74 3.08 4.97
N LYS A 107 10.24 4.02 5.78
CA LYS A 107 10.26 5.46 5.44
C LYS A 107 11.01 5.74 4.14
N ASP A 108 12.03 4.94 3.82
CA ASP A 108 12.83 5.12 2.60
C ASP A 108 12.02 4.80 1.35
N ILE A 109 11.16 3.80 1.39
CA ILE A 109 10.20 3.53 0.31
C ILE A 109 9.24 4.70 0.12
N LEU A 110 8.68 5.24 1.20
CA LEU A 110 7.80 6.41 1.12
C LEU A 110 8.54 7.60 0.49
N ASN A 111 9.78 7.86 0.89
CA ASN A 111 10.62 8.91 0.32
C ASN A 111 10.86 8.71 -1.19
N LEU A 112 11.14 7.49 -1.64
CA LEU A 112 11.31 7.19 -3.06
C LEU A 112 10.05 7.53 -3.85
N VAL A 113 8.88 7.15 -3.35
CA VAL A 113 7.58 7.41 -3.98
C VAL A 113 7.27 8.92 -4.02
N LEU A 114 7.48 9.63 -2.91
CA LEU A 114 7.19 11.07 -2.83
C LEU A 114 8.15 11.92 -3.67
N ASN A 115 9.39 11.49 -3.85
CA ASN A 115 10.39 12.19 -4.67
C ASN A 115 10.24 11.92 -6.17
N ASP A 116 9.45 10.94 -6.57
CA ASP A 116 9.14 10.71 -7.97
C ASP A 116 8.36 11.90 -8.55
N LYS A 117 8.75 12.39 -9.74
CA LYS A 117 8.21 13.62 -10.34
C LYS A 117 7.12 13.37 -11.38
N ARG A 118 6.73 12.12 -11.57
CA ARG A 118 5.67 11.75 -12.51
C ARG A 118 4.31 11.95 -11.88
N GLU A 119 3.32 12.28 -12.68
CA GLU A 119 1.96 12.57 -12.23
C GLU A 119 1.28 11.38 -11.53
N VAL A 120 1.63 10.17 -11.96
CA VAL A 120 1.19 8.93 -11.34
C VAL A 120 2.31 7.91 -11.35
N SER A 121 2.56 7.27 -10.21
CA SER A 121 3.56 6.22 -10.10
C SER A 121 3.18 5.17 -9.07
N MET A 122 3.42 3.90 -9.42
CA MET A 122 3.19 2.73 -8.56
C MET A 122 4.52 2.21 -8.04
N ALA A 123 4.63 1.96 -6.73
CA ALA A 123 5.84 1.41 -6.13
C ALA A 123 6.04 -0.05 -6.55
N ILE A 124 7.25 -0.38 -7.00
CA ILE A 124 7.61 -1.73 -7.46
C ILE A 124 8.97 -2.16 -6.93
N ASP A 125 9.18 -3.46 -6.84
CA ASP A 125 10.46 -4.06 -6.47
C ASP A 125 11.00 -4.90 -7.65
N LYS A 126 12.07 -4.40 -8.29
CA LYS A 126 12.74 -5.09 -9.39
C LYS A 126 13.57 -6.30 -8.95
N THR A 127 13.83 -6.44 -7.66
CA THR A 127 14.56 -7.61 -7.11
C THR A 127 13.66 -8.82 -6.93
N ARG A 128 12.34 -8.64 -7.07
CA ARG A 128 11.33 -9.66 -6.86
C ARG A 128 10.56 -9.96 -8.15
N THR A 129 11.02 -10.94 -8.90
CA THR A 129 10.41 -11.35 -10.18
C THR A 129 9.98 -12.81 -10.18
N GLU A 130 10.56 -13.65 -9.32
CA GLU A 130 10.31 -15.09 -9.30
C GLU A 130 9.19 -15.45 -8.30
N ILE A 131 9.28 -14.93 -7.08
CA ILE A 131 8.35 -15.23 -5.99
C ILE A 131 7.66 -13.93 -5.55
N GLY A 132 6.34 -13.90 -5.64
CA GLY A 132 5.53 -12.75 -5.28
C GLY A 132 4.07 -12.95 -5.64
N ASP A 133 3.24 -11.93 -5.44
CA ASP A 133 1.79 -12.03 -5.65
C ASP A 133 1.31 -11.30 -6.93
N TYR A 134 1.87 -10.15 -7.27
CA TYR A 134 1.40 -9.36 -8.41
C TYR A 134 2.55 -8.71 -9.19
N PHE A 135 2.67 -9.03 -10.47
CA PHE A 135 3.84 -8.69 -11.30
C PHE A 135 3.49 -7.72 -12.41
N PHE A 136 4.48 -6.91 -12.81
CA PHE A 136 4.41 -6.05 -13.97
C PHE A 136 5.48 -6.43 -15.00
N SER A 137 5.13 -6.24 -16.28
CA SER A 137 6.06 -5.98 -17.38
C SER A 137 6.11 -4.49 -17.59
N THR A 138 7.29 -3.91 -17.70
CA THR A 138 7.47 -2.47 -17.88
C THR A 138 8.31 -2.17 -19.11
N THR A 139 8.04 -1.03 -19.76
CA THR A 139 8.92 -0.45 -20.76
C THR A 139 10.25 -0.02 -20.16
N ASP A 140 11.24 0.32 -21.00
CA ASP A 140 12.51 0.90 -20.58
C ASP A 140 12.32 2.23 -19.80
N ASN A 141 11.27 2.97 -20.11
CA ASN A 141 10.89 4.21 -19.42
C ASN A 141 10.14 3.98 -18.09
N GLY A 142 9.91 2.72 -17.73
CA GLY A 142 9.21 2.34 -16.50
C GLY A 142 7.69 2.49 -16.53
N CYS A 143 7.06 2.51 -17.72
CA CYS A 143 5.62 2.44 -17.87
C CYS A 143 5.14 0.99 -17.80
N ILE A 144 3.99 0.75 -17.18
CA ILE A 144 3.35 -0.57 -17.14
C ILE A 144 2.84 -0.93 -18.54
N GLU A 145 3.26 -2.10 -19.04
CA GLU A 145 2.77 -2.66 -20.31
C GLU A 145 1.81 -3.83 -20.09
N LYS A 146 2.16 -4.69 -19.12
CA LYS A 146 1.36 -5.86 -18.74
C LYS A 146 1.42 -6.03 -17.23
N TYR A 147 0.40 -6.67 -16.69
CA TYR A 147 0.29 -6.88 -15.25
C TYR A 147 -0.49 -8.17 -14.95
N GLY A 148 -0.31 -8.71 -13.76
CA GLY A 148 -1.14 -9.83 -13.27
C GLY A 148 -0.36 -10.85 -12.45
N LYS A 149 -1.13 -11.67 -11.73
CA LYS A 149 -0.60 -12.79 -10.93
C LYS A 149 0.00 -13.88 -11.81
N GLU A 150 -0.66 -14.15 -12.93
CA GLU A 150 -0.29 -15.21 -13.89
C GLU A 150 0.64 -14.71 -15.00
N LEU A 151 1.26 -13.53 -14.83
CA LEU A 151 2.21 -13.03 -15.82
C LEU A 151 3.37 -14.03 -15.97
N PRO A 152 3.70 -14.49 -17.19
CA PRO A 152 4.79 -15.43 -17.40
C PRO A 152 6.12 -14.91 -16.84
N LEU A 153 6.92 -15.77 -16.20
CA LEU A 153 8.19 -15.39 -15.56
C LEU A 153 9.11 -14.58 -16.49
N THR A 154 9.16 -14.96 -17.76
CA THR A 154 9.95 -14.26 -18.79
C THR A 154 9.48 -12.85 -19.12
N SER A 155 8.27 -12.49 -18.68
CA SER A 155 7.68 -11.16 -18.90
C SER A 155 7.64 -10.32 -17.61
N ARG A 156 8.08 -10.86 -16.49
CA ARG A 156 8.07 -10.15 -15.20
C ARG A 156 9.27 -9.24 -15.09
N SER A 157 9.05 -7.94 -14.96
CA SER A 157 10.09 -6.95 -14.69
C SER A 157 10.23 -6.64 -13.19
N CYS A 158 9.13 -6.78 -12.43
CA CYS A 158 9.08 -6.40 -11.01
C CYS A 158 7.79 -6.91 -10.35
N GLU A 159 7.77 -6.86 -9.01
CA GLU A 159 6.56 -7.08 -8.20
C GLU A 159 5.98 -5.73 -7.72
N TYR A 160 4.66 -5.63 -7.64
CA TYR A 160 3.96 -4.46 -7.09
C TYR A 160 4.00 -4.46 -5.55
N VAL A 161 4.23 -3.29 -4.96
CA VAL A 161 4.40 -3.13 -3.51
C VAL A 161 3.09 -2.87 -2.75
N GLY A 162 2.03 -2.41 -3.43
CA GLY A 162 0.76 -2.06 -2.79
C GLY A 162 0.61 -0.58 -2.46
N LEU A 163 1.34 0.31 -3.14
CA LEU A 163 1.37 1.75 -2.91
C LEU A 163 1.48 2.51 -4.23
N ALA A 164 0.63 3.53 -4.45
CA ALA A 164 0.76 4.46 -5.57
C ALA A 164 0.63 5.91 -5.14
N LYS A 165 1.38 6.80 -5.81
CA LYS A 165 1.25 8.25 -5.73
C LYS A 165 0.47 8.75 -6.94
N ILE A 166 -0.47 9.66 -6.70
CA ILE A 166 -1.30 10.32 -7.73
C ILE A 166 -1.24 11.81 -7.46
N GLU A 167 -0.73 12.59 -8.42
CA GLU A 167 -0.67 14.05 -8.32
C GLU A 167 -2.01 14.70 -8.69
N SER A 168 -2.20 15.91 -8.23
CA SER A 168 -3.43 16.70 -8.44
C SER A 168 -3.78 16.91 -9.91
N SER A 169 -2.79 16.93 -10.80
CA SER A 169 -2.99 17.03 -12.26
C SER A 169 -3.66 15.78 -12.84
N PHE A 170 -3.34 14.59 -12.30
CA PHE A 170 -3.91 13.31 -12.74
C PHE A 170 -5.19 12.93 -12.00
N MET A 171 -5.42 13.49 -10.81
CA MET A 171 -6.52 13.11 -9.93
C MET A 171 -7.92 13.19 -10.56
N PRO A 172 -8.27 14.22 -11.36
CA PRO A 172 -9.58 14.27 -12.02
C PRO A 172 -9.81 13.09 -12.97
N ILE A 173 -8.80 12.74 -13.78
CA ILE A 173 -8.85 11.61 -14.71
C ILE A 173 -8.97 10.27 -13.96
N PHE A 174 -8.23 10.15 -12.86
CA PHE A 174 -8.30 8.97 -11.98
C PHE A 174 -9.69 8.80 -11.36
N THR A 175 -10.28 9.88 -10.86
CA THR A 175 -11.60 9.86 -10.21
C THR A 175 -12.70 9.55 -11.21
N GLU A 176 -12.67 10.16 -12.38
CA GLU A 176 -13.62 9.86 -13.47
C GLU A 176 -13.58 8.38 -13.84
N ARG A 177 -12.37 7.82 -14.04
CA ARG A 177 -12.21 6.40 -14.37
C ARG A 177 -12.67 5.47 -13.22
N LEU A 178 -12.44 5.85 -11.98
CA LEU A 178 -12.96 5.12 -10.81
C LEU A 178 -14.50 5.06 -10.85
N GLU A 179 -15.17 6.19 -11.11
CA GLU A 179 -16.62 6.27 -11.20
C GLU A 179 -17.15 5.43 -12.37
N GLU A 180 -16.58 5.56 -13.57
CA GLU A 180 -16.95 4.75 -14.75
C GLU A 180 -16.88 3.24 -14.48
N LEU A 181 -15.82 2.78 -13.84
CA LEU A 181 -15.64 1.36 -13.52
C LEU A 181 -16.70 0.87 -12.53
N VAL A 182 -16.99 1.64 -11.49
CA VAL A 182 -17.99 1.26 -10.49
C VAL A 182 -19.41 1.31 -11.08
N GLU A 183 -19.75 2.33 -11.86
CA GLU A 183 -21.03 2.46 -12.56
C GLU A 183 -21.25 1.35 -13.60
N SER A 184 -20.16 0.87 -14.21
CA SER A 184 -20.16 -0.30 -15.10
C SER A 184 -20.22 -1.65 -14.36
N HIS A 185 -20.61 -1.66 -13.09
CA HIS A 185 -20.72 -2.84 -12.23
C HIS A 185 -19.40 -3.59 -11.98
N LYS A 186 -18.24 -2.94 -12.16
CA LYS A 186 -16.91 -3.52 -11.91
C LYS A 186 -16.46 -3.34 -10.46
N HIS A 187 -17.36 -3.32 -9.51
CA HIS A 187 -17.13 -3.09 -8.08
C HIS A 187 -16.40 -4.26 -7.36
N SER A 188 -16.20 -5.38 -8.04
CA SER A 188 -15.41 -6.52 -7.55
C SER A 188 -13.92 -6.45 -7.92
N LEU A 189 -13.49 -5.42 -8.65
CA LEU A 189 -12.08 -5.18 -8.98
C LEU A 189 -11.30 -4.63 -7.78
N TRP A 190 -9.98 -4.76 -7.81
CA TRP A 190 -9.09 -4.00 -6.92
C TRP A 190 -9.03 -2.53 -7.35
N TRP A 191 -8.69 -1.65 -6.42
CA TRP A 191 -8.57 -0.22 -6.70
C TRP A 191 -7.49 0.08 -7.76
N GLU A 192 -6.43 -0.71 -7.80
CA GLU A 192 -5.34 -0.59 -8.78
C GLU A 192 -5.83 -0.77 -10.23
N ASN A 193 -6.95 -1.46 -10.43
CA ASN A 193 -7.54 -1.63 -11.76
C ASN A 193 -7.96 -0.30 -12.39
N VAL A 194 -8.14 0.77 -11.60
CA VAL A 194 -8.32 2.12 -12.13
C VAL A 194 -7.09 2.52 -12.94
N LEU A 195 -5.89 2.32 -12.38
CA LEU A 195 -4.62 2.63 -13.05
C LEU A 195 -4.33 1.65 -14.19
N TYR A 196 -4.58 0.36 -13.97
CA TYR A 196 -4.37 -0.67 -14.99
C TYR A 196 -5.23 -0.46 -16.23
N SER A 197 -6.45 0.05 -16.10
CA SER A 197 -7.33 0.34 -17.23
C SER A 197 -6.74 1.37 -18.20
N PHE A 198 -5.94 2.31 -17.71
CA PHE A 198 -5.22 3.26 -18.57
C PHE A 198 -4.06 2.60 -19.33
N ALA A 199 -3.36 1.65 -18.68
CA ALA A 199 -2.33 0.88 -19.35
C ALA A 199 -2.92 -0.02 -20.47
N ASP A 200 -4.11 -0.61 -20.25
CA ASP A 200 -4.81 -1.42 -21.23
C ASP A 200 -5.25 -0.60 -22.45
N THR A 201 -5.84 0.58 -22.22
CA THR A 201 -6.33 1.47 -23.29
C THR A 201 -5.21 2.32 -23.92
N LYS A 202 -4.05 2.41 -23.27
CA LYS A 202 -2.93 3.29 -23.64
C LYS A 202 -3.30 4.79 -23.71
N GLU A 203 -4.35 5.18 -22.97
CA GLU A 203 -4.79 6.57 -22.88
C GLU A 203 -3.83 7.40 -22.03
N GLN A 204 -3.27 6.78 -20.99
CA GLN A 204 -2.32 7.41 -20.07
C GLN A 204 -1.18 6.47 -19.73
N ASN A 205 0.01 7.04 -19.53
CA ASN A 205 1.17 6.30 -19.06
C ASN A 205 1.11 6.14 -17.54
N ILE A 206 1.05 4.90 -17.05
CA ILE A 206 1.17 4.60 -15.63
C ILE A 206 2.61 4.19 -15.34
N TYR A 207 3.31 5.01 -14.59
CA TYR A 207 4.72 4.82 -14.30
C TYR A 207 4.94 3.97 -13.05
N THR A 208 6.16 3.44 -12.93
CA THR A 208 6.60 2.68 -11.76
C THR A 208 7.80 3.33 -11.09
N VAL A 209 7.88 3.28 -9.77
CA VAL A 209 9.03 3.72 -8.98
C VAL A 209 9.63 2.54 -8.23
N ASP A 210 10.91 2.24 -8.52
CA ASP A 210 11.61 1.12 -7.92
C ASP A 210 12.01 1.41 -6.47
N VAL A 211 11.64 0.52 -5.55
CA VAL A 211 12.01 0.61 -4.12
C VAL A 211 13.47 0.22 -3.85
N LYS A 212 14.22 -0.16 -4.89
CA LYS A 212 15.68 -0.41 -4.83
C LYS A 212 16.09 -1.46 -3.82
N GLY A 213 15.26 -2.48 -3.61
CA GLY A 213 15.51 -3.57 -2.66
C GLY A 213 15.30 -3.20 -1.20
N GLU A 214 14.72 -2.03 -0.90
CA GLU A 214 14.25 -1.71 0.46
C GLU A 214 13.22 -2.72 0.91
N PHE A 215 13.25 -3.07 2.21
CA PHE A 215 12.38 -4.12 2.73
C PHE A 215 10.91 -3.67 2.80
N TRP A 216 10.06 -4.52 2.25
CA TRP A 216 8.61 -4.44 2.34
C TRP A 216 8.00 -5.85 2.38
N ALA A 217 6.75 -5.94 2.85
CA ALA A 217 5.97 -7.17 2.79
C ALA A 217 4.48 -6.87 2.91
N GLU A 218 3.67 -7.47 2.05
CA GLU A 218 2.23 -7.61 2.24
C GLU A 218 1.97 -8.82 3.13
N ILE A 219 1.05 -8.71 4.09
CA ILE A 219 0.69 -9.81 4.98
C ILE A 219 -0.42 -10.63 4.31
N ASP A 220 -0.05 -11.66 3.58
CA ASP A 220 -0.99 -12.61 3.01
C ASP A 220 -0.97 -13.95 3.75
N TYR A 221 0.20 -14.39 4.18
CA TYR A 221 0.43 -15.62 4.89
C TYR A 221 1.18 -15.37 6.22
N PHE A 222 1.23 -16.38 7.07
CA PHE A 222 1.94 -16.28 8.34
C PHE A 222 3.45 -16.07 8.16
N ASP A 223 4.03 -16.65 7.11
CA ASP A 223 5.44 -16.48 6.78
C ASP A 223 5.79 -15.00 6.45
N ASP A 224 4.86 -14.26 5.83
CA ASP A 224 5.04 -12.82 5.58
C ASP A 224 5.10 -12.05 6.89
N TYR A 225 4.20 -12.37 7.81
CA TYR A 225 4.19 -11.77 9.14
C TYR A 225 5.49 -12.06 9.90
N GLU A 226 5.97 -13.32 9.93
CA GLU A 226 7.25 -13.67 10.52
C GLU A 226 8.43 -12.95 9.86
N ARG A 227 8.40 -12.80 8.55
CA ARG A 227 9.43 -12.09 7.79
C ARG A 227 9.52 -10.62 8.22
N ILE A 228 8.39 -9.96 8.46
CA ILE A 228 8.36 -8.59 8.98
C ILE A 228 8.96 -8.55 10.39
N LEU A 229 8.57 -9.45 11.30
CA LEU A 229 9.09 -9.48 12.67
C LEU A 229 10.61 -9.68 12.70
N LYS A 230 11.14 -10.61 11.91
CA LYS A 230 12.59 -10.87 11.78
C LYS A 230 13.33 -9.64 11.26
N HIS A 231 12.74 -8.91 10.30
CA HIS A 231 13.33 -7.68 9.77
C HIS A 231 13.44 -6.61 10.86
N ILE A 232 12.39 -6.36 11.61
CA ILE A 232 12.38 -5.36 12.69
C ILE A 232 13.35 -5.70 13.80
N GLU A 233 13.43 -6.97 14.23
CA GLU A 233 14.44 -7.39 15.21
C GLU A 233 15.87 -7.09 14.74
N LYS A 234 16.15 -7.30 13.46
CA LYS A 234 17.45 -6.99 12.88
C LYS A 234 17.73 -5.49 12.89
N GLU A 235 16.76 -4.68 12.50
CA GLU A 235 16.88 -3.21 12.53
C GLU A 235 17.12 -2.68 13.95
N GLU A 236 16.39 -3.18 14.94
CA GLU A 236 16.56 -2.80 16.34
C GLU A 236 17.95 -3.14 16.86
N LYS A 237 18.44 -4.35 16.57
CA LYS A 237 19.82 -4.75 16.92
C LYS A 237 20.86 -3.82 16.31
N VAL A 238 20.73 -3.48 15.03
CA VAL A 238 21.64 -2.55 14.34
C VAL A 238 21.58 -1.15 14.96
N ARG A 239 20.38 -0.67 15.32
CA ARG A 239 20.19 0.63 15.97
C ARG A 239 20.85 0.70 17.34
N ILE A 240 20.70 -0.35 18.15
CA ILE A 240 21.34 -0.47 19.47
C ILE A 240 22.87 -0.46 19.33
N LEU A 241 23.42 -1.25 18.41
CA LEU A 241 24.86 -1.29 18.16
C LEU A 241 25.43 0.06 17.70
N LYS A 242 24.72 0.77 16.82
CA LYS A 242 25.13 2.11 16.40
C LYS A 242 25.12 3.12 17.56
N ARG A 243 24.14 3.01 18.46
CA ARG A 243 24.06 3.87 19.65
C ARG A 243 25.22 3.61 20.59
N ILE A 244 25.54 2.35 20.91
CA ILE A 244 26.67 1.96 21.78
C ILE A 244 27.99 2.52 21.22
N LYS A 245 28.25 2.33 19.92
CA LYS A 245 29.47 2.86 19.28
C LYS A 245 29.58 4.38 19.40
N ARG A 246 28.49 5.12 19.18
CA ARG A 246 28.51 6.59 19.35
C ARG A 246 28.78 7.02 20.80
N GLU A 247 28.25 6.30 21.79
CA GLU A 247 28.46 6.57 23.20
C GLU A 247 29.93 6.27 23.61
N GLU A 248 30.59 5.29 22.99
CA GLU A 248 32.00 4.99 23.16
C GLU A 248 32.92 6.07 22.55
N GLU A 249 32.59 6.53 21.32
CA GLU A 249 33.36 7.58 20.62
C GLU A 249 33.32 8.95 21.35
N VAL A 250 32.23 9.24 22.09
CA VAL A 250 32.09 10.49 22.87
C VAL A 250 32.86 10.43 24.21
N ARG A 251 33.26 9.24 24.66
CA ARG A 251 33.95 9.04 25.93
C ARG A 251 35.51 9.09 25.80
N VAL A 252 36.03 9.14 24.59
CA VAL A 252 37.46 9.29 24.25
C VAL A 252 37.75 10.74 23.91
#